data_b0e675c2c24d92869b3c675d5586a72e
#
_entry.id   b0e675c2c24d92869b3c675d5586a72e
#
_cell.length_a   1.000
_cell.length_b   1.000
_cell.length_c   1.000
_cell.angle_alpha   90.00
_cell.angle_beta   90.00
_cell.angle_gamma   90.00
#
_symmetry.space_group_name_H-M   'P 1'
#
loop_
_entity.id
_entity.type
_entity.pdbx_description
1 polymer ?
#
loop_
_entity_poly.entity_id
_entity_poly.type
_entity_poly.pdbx_seq_one_letter_code
_entity_poly.pdbx_strand_id
1 'polypeptide(L)'
;MTADALVTETERKHSIEALTSGAMGETWAWVRKRLPPGVEIFDAHAHIGADVDGRTMTADGMRERMLAAGVKRSIVFPLNDPNARDDYSGPNDVVWAAYEEFPSFFVPFFRLNPHRDYEREFERCLTRGFMGLKLHPLSQGFELDDERVVRLLGMAAEADLPVLIHAGFAMRRVVEPLIPTIEAHPELRLILGHSAMIEVLEQAKAR
;
A
#
# COMPACT_ATOMS: atom_id res chain seq x y z
N MET A 1 1.17 -22.02 -21.29
CA MET A 1 0.21 -22.60 -20.33
C MET A 1 0.40 -21.82 -19.05
N THR A 2 -0.42 -20.82 -18.87
CA THR A 2 -0.44 -19.94 -17.71
C THR A 2 -0.95 -20.75 -16.52
N ALA A 3 -0.14 -20.81 -15.45
CA ALA A 3 -0.52 -21.41 -14.19
C ALA A 3 -1.44 -20.44 -13.42
N ASP A 4 -2.60 -20.14 -13.95
CA ASP A 4 -3.74 -19.74 -13.15
C ASP A 4 -4.19 -20.98 -12.38
N ALA A 5 -3.61 -21.19 -11.22
CA ALA A 5 -4.16 -22.11 -10.27
C ALA A 5 -5.54 -21.57 -9.89
N LEU A 6 -6.56 -22.11 -10.55
CA LEU A 6 -7.96 -21.93 -10.19
C LEU A 6 -8.12 -22.27 -8.71
N VAL A 7 -8.06 -21.24 -7.87
CA VAL A 7 -8.49 -21.37 -6.48
C VAL A 7 -9.93 -21.83 -6.56
N THR A 8 -10.20 -23.06 -6.17
CA THR A 8 -11.53 -23.64 -6.25
C THR A 8 -12.50 -22.83 -5.40
N GLU A 9 -13.78 -22.84 -5.76
CA GLU A 9 -14.82 -22.14 -4.98
C GLU A 9 -14.84 -22.63 -3.52
N THR A 10 -14.45 -23.88 -3.28
CA THR A 10 -14.31 -24.46 -1.95
C THR A 10 -13.14 -23.83 -1.19
N GLU A 11 -11.99 -23.63 -1.81
CA GLU A 11 -10.83 -22.95 -1.20
C GLU A 11 -11.11 -21.47 -0.93
N ARG A 12 -11.86 -20.79 -1.80
CA ARG A 12 -12.34 -19.42 -1.57
C ARG A 12 -13.27 -19.35 -0.35
N LYS A 13 -14.25 -20.26 -0.23
CA LYS A 13 -15.13 -20.35 0.94
C LYS A 13 -14.35 -20.60 2.22
N HIS A 14 -13.44 -21.57 2.24
CA HIS A 14 -12.60 -21.85 3.41
C HIS A 14 -11.72 -20.65 3.80
N SER A 15 -11.20 -19.92 2.83
CA SER A 15 -10.41 -18.71 3.07
C SER A 15 -11.24 -17.57 3.69
N ILE A 16 -12.48 -17.39 3.23
CA ILE A 16 -13.41 -16.41 3.81
C ILE A 16 -13.88 -16.84 5.21
N GLU A 17 -14.19 -18.12 5.40
CA GLU A 17 -14.55 -18.67 6.72
C GLU A 17 -13.39 -18.52 7.71
N ALA A 18 -12.13 -18.73 7.29
CA ALA A 18 -10.95 -18.53 8.13
C ALA A 18 -10.77 -17.08 8.57
N LEU A 19 -11.11 -16.10 7.71
CA LEU A 19 -11.07 -14.67 8.04
C LEU A 19 -12.22 -14.24 8.98
N THR A 20 -13.32 -14.95 8.98
CA THR A 20 -14.53 -14.63 9.76
C THR A 20 -14.74 -15.52 10.97
N SER A 21 -13.93 -16.57 11.12
CA SER A 21 -13.99 -17.54 12.23
C SER A 21 -12.75 -17.44 13.14
N GLY A 22 -12.83 -18.01 14.32
CA GLY A 22 -11.75 -17.99 15.30
C GLY A 22 -11.52 -16.61 15.94
N ALA A 23 -10.41 -16.46 16.66
CA ALA A 23 -10.10 -15.27 17.46
C ALA A 23 -10.06 -13.96 16.63
N MET A 24 -9.59 -14.01 15.38
CA MET A 24 -9.59 -12.87 14.47
C MET A 24 -11.00 -12.46 14.06
N GLY A 25 -11.85 -13.41 13.69
CA GLY A 25 -13.24 -13.17 13.34
C GLY A 25 -14.05 -12.64 14.52
N GLU A 26 -13.85 -13.18 15.72
CA GLU A 26 -14.48 -12.69 16.95
C GLU A 26 -14.06 -11.25 17.28
N THR A 27 -12.77 -10.96 17.20
CA THR A 27 -12.23 -9.60 17.41
C THR A 27 -12.83 -8.63 16.39
N TRP A 28 -12.88 -9.03 15.12
CA TRP A 28 -13.45 -8.19 14.06
C TRP A 28 -14.96 -7.95 14.27
N ALA A 29 -15.71 -8.98 14.64
CA ALA A 29 -17.13 -8.86 14.98
C ALA A 29 -17.35 -7.94 16.20
N TRP A 30 -16.45 -8.01 17.19
CA TRP A 30 -16.48 -7.14 18.37
C TRP A 30 -16.21 -5.66 17.98
N VAL A 31 -15.22 -5.39 17.11
CA VAL A 31 -14.94 -4.05 16.58
C VAL A 31 -16.14 -3.51 15.81
N ARG A 32 -16.67 -4.28 14.85
CA ARG A 32 -17.80 -3.86 14.02
C ARG A 32 -19.04 -3.45 14.80
N LYS A 33 -19.35 -4.16 15.90
CA LYS A 33 -20.47 -3.82 16.79
C LYS A 33 -20.31 -2.46 17.50
N ARG A 34 -19.10 -1.93 17.56
CA ARG A 34 -18.76 -0.65 18.22
C ARG A 34 -18.56 0.50 17.28
N LEU A 35 -18.54 0.23 15.99
CA LEU A 35 -18.50 1.30 14.99
C LEU A 35 -19.83 2.06 15.01
N PRO A 36 -19.80 3.39 14.90
CA PRO A 36 -21.02 4.18 14.75
C PRO A 36 -21.85 3.73 13.55
N PRO A 37 -23.18 3.84 13.61
CA PRO A 37 -24.03 3.52 12.47
C PRO A 37 -23.66 4.33 11.23
N GLY A 38 -23.60 3.69 10.08
CA GLY A 38 -23.30 4.33 8.79
C GLY A 38 -21.83 4.57 8.50
N VAL A 39 -20.91 4.18 9.41
CA VAL A 39 -19.46 4.24 9.14
C VAL A 39 -19.08 3.25 8.06
N GLU A 40 -18.43 3.75 7.02
CA GLU A 40 -17.79 2.94 6.00
C GLU A 40 -16.35 2.60 6.40
N ILE A 41 -15.97 1.33 6.21
CA ILE A 41 -14.62 0.87 6.48
C ILE A 41 -13.80 1.01 5.21
N PHE A 42 -12.69 1.75 5.34
CA PHE A 42 -11.71 1.96 4.29
C PHE A 42 -10.39 1.29 4.69
N ASP A 43 -9.86 0.39 3.86
CA ASP A 43 -8.54 -0.20 4.06
C ASP A 43 -7.48 0.68 3.39
N ALA A 44 -6.58 1.22 4.17
CA ALA A 44 -5.52 2.11 3.68
C ALA A 44 -4.24 1.37 3.27
N HIS A 45 -4.17 0.03 3.33
CA HIS A 45 -2.92 -0.69 3.11
C HIS A 45 -3.11 -2.12 2.60
N ALA A 46 -3.33 -2.27 1.29
CA ALA A 46 -3.46 -3.57 0.66
C ALA A 46 -2.53 -3.74 -0.55
N HIS A 47 -2.19 -4.99 -0.83
CA HIS A 47 -1.26 -5.36 -1.90
C HIS A 47 -1.92 -6.33 -2.88
N ILE A 48 -1.70 -6.12 -4.19
CA ILE A 48 -2.07 -7.07 -5.25
C ILE A 48 -0.87 -7.37 -6.15
N GLY A 49 -0.97 -8.44 -6.93
CA GLY A 49 0.09 -8.94 -7.80
C GLY A 49 0.84 -10.13 -7.20
N ALA A 50 2.12 -10.25 -7.53
CA ALA A 50 3.00 -11.32 -7.06
C ALA A 50 4.05 -10.78 -6.07
N ASP A 51 4.51 -11.62 -5.16
CA ASP A 51 5.59 -11.31 -4.20
C ASP A 51 6.80 -12.24 -4.44
N VAL A 52 7.97 -11.77 -4.04
CA VAL A 52 9.23 -12.53 -4.08
C VAL A 52 9.18 -13.86 -3.32
N ASP A 53 8.31 -14.00 -2.34
CA ASP A 53 8.09 -15.23 -1.57
C ASP A 53 7.09 -16.19 -2.22
N GLY A 54 6.65 -15.91 -3.45
CA GLY A 54 5.73 -16.75 -4.21
C GLY A 54 4.25 -16.54 -3.89
N ARG A 55 3.91 -15.64 -2.96
CA ARG A 55 2.51 -15.27 -2.72
C ARG A 55 1.97 -14.45 -3.89
N THR A 56 0.70 -14.68 -4.18
CA THR A 56 -0.04 -13.90 -5.19
C THR A 56 -1.38 -13.44 -4.63
N MET A 57 -1.84 -12.27 -5.09
CA MET A 57 -3.16 -11.76 -4.76
C MET A 57 -3.77 -11.11 -6.00
N THR A 58 -4.92 -11.63 -6.43
CA THR A 58 -5.69 -11.05 -7.54
C THR A 58 -6.62 -9.93 -7.05
N ALA A 59 -7.03 -9.05 -7.95
CA ALA A 59 -7.98 -7.98 -7.66
C ALA A 59 -9.33 -8.53 -7.16
N ASP A 60 -9.89 -9.51 -7.87
CA ASP A 60 -11.13 -10.19 -7.47
C ASP A 60 -11.03 -10.83 -6.09
N GLY A 61 -9.99 -11.66 -5.87
CA GLY A 61 -9.80 -12.34 -4.60
C GLY A 61 -9.61 -11.37 -3.43
N MET A 62 -8.94 -10.25 -3.64
CA MET A 62 -8.78 -9.20 -2.64
C MET A 62 -10.13 -8.55 -2.35
N ARG A 63 -10.82 -8.08 -3.39
CA ARG A 63 -12.12 -7.42 -3.26
C ARG A 63 -13.16 -8.30 -2.56
N GLU A 64 -13.26 -9.58 -2.95
CA GLU A 64 -14.18 -10.53 -2.35
C GLU A 64 -13.97 -10.68 -0.84
N ARG A 65 -12.71 -10.87 -0.41
CA ARG A 65 -12.34 -10.99 1.01
C ARG A 65 -12.63 -9.70 1.78
N MET A 66 -12.31 -8.57 1.21
CA MET A 66 -12.55 -7.27 1.83
C MET A 66 -14.04 -6.97 1.98
N LEU A 67 -14.86 -7.25 0.96
CA LEU A 67 -16.31 -7.10 1.04
C LEU A 67 -16.91 -8.01 2.10
N ALA A 68 -16.46 -9.26 2.20
CA ALA A 68 -16.88 -10.19 3.26
C ALA A 68 -16.52 -9.66 4.66
N ALA A 69 -15.39 -8.98 4.80
CA ALA A 69 -15.00 -8.30 6.03
C ALA A 69 -15.74 -6.96 6.26
N GLY A 70 -16.54 -6.49 5.29
CA GLY A 70 -17.30 -5.24 5.36
C GLY A 70 -16.51 -3.99 4.95
N VAL A 71 -15.31 -4.17 4.40
CA VAL A 71 -14.53 -3.08 3.80
C VAL A 71 -15.23 -2.63 2.51
N LYS A 72 -15.35 -1.32 2.33
CA LYS A 72 -16.05 -0.71 1.18
C LYS A 72 -15.10 -0.19 0.11
N ARG A 73 -13.91 0.21 0.48
CA ARG A 73 -12.86 0.71 -0.43
C ARG A 73 -11.49 0.39 0.13
N SER A 74 -10.50 0.30 -0.75
CA SER A 74 -9.12 0.02 -0.34
C SER A 74 -8.10 0.76 -1.21
N ILE A 75 -7.06 1.29 -0.59
CA ILE A 75 -5.81 1.61 -1.29
C ILE A 75 -5.14 0.29 -1.65
N VAL A 76 -4.75 0.17 -2.93
CA VAL A 76 -3.99 -0.99 -3.41
C VAL A 76 -2.72 -0.53 -4.12
N PHE A 77 -1.67 -1.30 -3.94
CA PHE A 77 -0.37 -1.09 -4.58
C PHE A 77 0.32 -2.43 -4.82
N PRO A 78 1.36 -2.44 -5.69
CA PRO A 78 2.07 -3.68 -6.01
C PRO A 78 2.70 -4.33 -4.78
N LEU A 79 2.68 -5.66 -4.75
CA LEU A 79 3.58 -6.46 -3.93
C LEU A 79 5.06 -6.21 -4.32
N ASN A 80 6.00 -6.82 -3.61
CA ASN A 80 7.40 -6.79 -4.00
C ASN A 80 7.64 -7.83 -5.10
N ASP A 81 7.21 -7.49 -6.33
CA ASP A 81 7.16 -8.40 -7.46
C ASP A 81 8.57 -8.82 -7.90
N PRO A 82 8.88 -10.12 -8.00
CA PRO A 82 10.16 -10.60 -8.50
C PRO A 82 10.43 -10.21 -9.96
N ASN A 83 9.36 -9.88 -10.70
CA ASN A 83 9.43 -9.43 -12.08
C ASN A 83 9.29 -7.91 -12.22
N ALA A 84 9.35 -7.16 -11.10
CA ALA A 84 9.26 -5.69 -11.13
C ALA A 84 10.32 -5.04 -12.03
N ARG A 85 11.34 -5.80 -12.39
CA ARG A 85 12.47 -5.35 -13.19
C ARG A 85 13.03 -4.04 -12.63
N ASP A 86 13.35 -3.11 -13.54
CA ASP A 86 14.05 -1.92 -13.12
C ASP A 86 13.11 -0.78 -12.69
N ASP A 87 11.85 -0.75 -13.15
CA ASP A 87 11.00 0.44 -13.05
C ASP A 87 9.62 0.26 -12.43
N TYR A 88 9.24 -0.94 -12.02
CA TYR A 88 7.90 -1.29 -11.51
C TYR A 88 6.74 -1.11 -12.52
N SER A 89 6.99 -0.80 -13.79
CA SER A 89 5.92 -0.53 -14.75
C SER A 89 4.90 -1.66 -14.89
N GLY A 90 5.38 -2.91 -14.98
CA GLY A 90 4.51 -4.09 -15.04
C GLY A 90 3.61 -4.26 -13.81
N PRO A 91 4.16 -4.29 -12.59
CA PRO A 91 3.35 -4.33 -11.36
C PRO A 91 2.38 -3.15 -11.19
N ASN A 92 2.77 -1.95 -11.61
CA ASN A 92 1.87 -0.80 -11.63
C ASN A 92 0.71 -0.99 -12.62
N ASP A 93 0.97 -1.63 -13.78
CA ASP A 93 -0.09 -1.96 -14.74
C ASP A 93 -1.11 -2.96 -14.17
N VAL A 94 -0.68 -3.92 -13.35
CA VAL A 94 -1.59 -4.83 -12.62
C VAL A 94 -2.52 -4.06 -11.67
N VAL A 95 -1.96 -3.10 -10.92
CA VAL A 95 -2.77 -2.25 -10.01
C VAL A 95 -3.73 -1.38 -10.79
N TRP A 96 -3.29 -0.82 -11.90
CA TRP A 96 -4.17 0.00 -12.74
C TRP A 96 -5.32 -0.81 -13.34
N ALA A 97 -5.05 -2.00 -13.86
CA ALA A 97 -6.09 -2.89 -14.39
C ALA A 97 -7.14 -3.23 -13.32
N ALA A 98 -6.70 -3.48 -12.08
CA ALA A 98 -7.61 -3.69 -10.95
C ALA A 98 -8.51 -2.46 -10.67
N TYR A 99 -7.94 -1.26 -10.77
CA TYR A 99 -8.71 -0.03 -10.64
C TYR A 99 -9.70 0.15 -11.79
N GLU A 100 -9.30 -0.08 -13.03
CA GLU A 100 -10.22 -0.01 -14.18
C GLU A 100 -11.40 -0.98 -14.08
N GLU A 101 -11.14 -2.18 -13.51
CA GLU A 101 -12.17 -3.18 -13.28
C GLU A 101 -13.11 -2.82 -12.12
N PHE A 102 -12.56 -2.26 -11.03
CA PHE A 102 -13.33 -1.92 -9.81
C PHE A 102 -13.08 -0.47 -9.34
N PRO A 103 -13.41 0.56 -10.13
CA PRO A 103 -13.02 1.95 -9.85
C PRO A 103 -13.71 2.57 -8.62
N SER A 104 -14.85 2.02 -8.20
CA SER A 104 -15.53 2.43 -6.97
C SER A 104 -14.96 1.78 -5.71
N PHE A 105 -14.13 0.75 -5.87
CA PHE A 105 -13.60 -0.03 -4.77
C PHE A 105 -12.11 0.25 -4.52
N PHE A 106 -11.27 0.23 -5.55
CA PHE A 106 -9.84 0.42 -5.42
C PHE A 106 -9.41 1.88 -5.58
N VAL A 107 -8.39 2.26 -4.82
CA VAL A 107 -7.64 3.52 -4.94
C VAL A 107 -6.20 3.15 -5.32
N PRO A 108 -5.78 3.37 -6.57
CA PRO A 108 -4.52 2.86 -7.07
C PRO A 108 -3.34 3.71 -6.61
N PHE A 109 -2.39 3.10 -5.90
CA PHE A 109 -1.08 3.66 -5.62
C PHE A 109 -0.04 2.90 -6.43
N PHE A 110 0.96 3.59 -6.94
CA PHE A 110 2.07 2.98 -7.68
C PHE A 110 3.32 2.81 -6.82
N ARG A 111 4.25 1.99 -7.29
CA ARG A 111 5.60 1.87 -6.71
C ARG A 111 6.63 2.25 -7.75
N LEU A 112 7.80 2.67 -7.27
CA LEU A 112 8.97 2.98 -8.08
C LEU A 112 10.22 2.35 -7.48
N ASN A 113 11.25 2.20 -8.28
CA ASN A 113 12.57 1.79 -7.82
C ASN A 113 13.48 3.02 -7.66
N PRO A 114 13.75 3.52 -6.44
CA PRO A 114 14.59 4.71 -6.24
C PRO A 114 16.03 4.54 -6.72
N HIS A 115 16.51 3.31 -6.94
CA HIS A 115 17.86 3.02 -7.45
C HIS A 115 17.99 3.15 -8.98
N ARG A 116 16.87 3.39 -9.69
CA ARG A 116 16.81 3.48 -11.16
C ARG A 116 16.28 4.83 -11.61
N ASP A 117 16.17 5.02 -12.90
CA ASP A 117 15.54 6.20 -13.48
C ASP A 117 14.03 6.06 -13.39
N TYR A 118 13.46 6.65 -12.35
CA TYR A 118 12.05 6.53 -12.01
C TYR A 118 11.19 7.66 -12.57
N GLU A 119 11.76 8.74 -13.04
CA GLU A 119 11.05 9.96 -13.45
C GLU A 119 10.03 9.66 -14.54
N ARG A 120 10.42 8.88 -15.54
CA ARG A 120 9.51 8.48 -16.64
C ARG A 120 8.31 7.69 -16.15
N GLU A 121 8.52 6.75 -15.24
CA GLU A 121 7.43 5.94 -14.69
C GLU A 121 6.56 6.76 -13.72
N PHE A 122 7.15 7.68 -12.97
CA PHE A 122 6.42 8.62 -12.14
C PHE A 122 5.43 9.44 -12.99
N GLU A 123 5.92 10.09 -14.06
CA GLU A 123 5.09 10.87 -14.98
C GLU A 123 4.01 10.02 -15.66
N ARG A 124 4.35 8.79 -16.03
CA ARG A 124 3.39 7.84 -16.63
C ARG A 124 2.24 7.54 -15.66
N CYS A 125 2.57 7.26 -14.42
CA CYS A 125 1.57 6.97 -13.38
C CYS A 125 0.71 8.19 -13.06
N LEU A 126 1.29 9.39 -12.95
CA LEU A 126 0.52 10.62 -12.77
C LEU A 126 -0.44 10.86 -13.93
N THR A 127 0.06 10.80 -15.17
CA THR A 127 -0.76 11.02 -16.37
C THR A 127 -1.91 10.02 -16.47
N ARG A 128 -1.68 8.79 -16.01
CA ARG A 128 -2.69 7.73 -16.01
C ARG A 128 -3.76 7.94 -14.93
N GLY A 129 -3.45 8.69 -13.88
CA GLY A 129 -4.39 9.02 -12.81
C GLY A 129 -4.23 8.20 -11.53
N PHE A 130 -3.06 7.64 -11.28
CA PHE A 130 -2.74 7.05 -9.98
C PHE A 130 -2.88 8.10 -8.87
N MET A 131 -3.34 7.64 -7.70
CA MET A 131 -3.77 8.51 -6.60
C MET A 131 -2.76 8.57 -5.44
N GLY A 132 -1.62 7.91 -5.56
CA GLY A 132 -0.57 7.94 -4.53
C GLY A 132 0.62 7.07 -4.88
N LEU A 133 1.69 7.27 -4.12
CA LEU A 133 2.96 6.57 -4.22
C LEU A 133 3.16 5.67 -3.00
N LYS A 134 3.65 4.43 -3.21
CA LYS A 134 4.06 3.51 -2.15
C LYS A 134 5.57 3.35 -2.14
N LEU A 135 6.18 3.54 -0.98
CA LEU A 135 7.61 3.27 -0.73
C LEU A 135 7.78 2.22 0.37
N HIS A 136 8.80 1.38 0.23
CA HIS A 136 9.14 0.36 1.21
C HIS A 136 10.65 0.30 1.44
N PRO A 137 11.22 1.19 2.29
CA PRO A 137 12.66 1.31 2.48
C PRO A 137 13.37 -0.03 2.68
N LEU A 138 12.87 -0.85 3.61
CA LEU A 138 13.49 -2.13 3.94
C LEU A 138 13.50 -3.13 2.77
N SER A 139 12.35 -3.34 2.10
CA SER A 139 12.28 -4.32 1.01
C SER A 139 12.93 -3.84 -0.29
N GLN A 140 13.05 -2.54 -0.47
CA GLN A 140 13.66 -1.93 -1.64
C GLN A 140 15.12 -1.51 -1.41
N GLY A 141 15.63 -1.61 -0.16
CA GLY A 141 17.04 -1.42 0.19
C GLY A 141 17.53 0.03 0.06
N PHE A 142 16.71 1.02 0.41
CA PHE A 142 17.12 2.43 0.40
C PHE A 142 16.87 3.09 1.77
N GLU A 143 17.58 4.18 2.04
CA GLU A 143 17.34 5.05 3.18
C GLU A 143 16.50 6.26 2.75
N LEU A 144 15.72 6.83 3.68
CA LEU A 144 14.78 7.92 3.36
C LEU A 144 15.44 9.29 3.17
N ASP A 145 16.70 9.43 3.56
CA ASP A 145 17.56 10.59 3.33
C ASP A 145 18.49 10.45 2.11
N ASP A 146 18.36 9.35 1.36
CA ASP A 146 19.01 9.24 0.05
C ASP A 146 18.54 10.37 -0.87
N GLU A 147 19.47 11.07 -1.53
CA GLU A 147 19.17 12.23 -2.39
C GLU A 147 18.11 11.92 -3.46
N ARG A 148 18.11 10.70 -4.01
CA ARG A 148 17.13 10.29 -5.01
C ARG A 148 15.74 10.10 -4.40
N VAL A 149 15.69 9.63 -3.16
CA VAL A 149 14.42 9.47 -2.41
C VAL A 149 13.90 10.84 -1.99
N VAL A 150 14.75 11.71 -1.47
CA VAL A 150 14.39 13.10 -1.13
C VAL A 150 13.83 13.82 -2.36
N ARG A 151 14.48 13.69 -3.53
CA ARG A 151 13.98 14.24 -4.79
C ARG A 151 12.61 13.64 -5.17
N LEU A 152 12.44 12.32 -5.04
CA LEU A 152 11.17 11.66 -5.33
C LEU A 152 10.04 12.15 -4.42
N LEU A 153 10.32 12.35 -3.13
CA LEU A 153 9.38 12.92 -2.18
C LEU A 153 9.02 14.37 -2.52
N GLY A 154 9.99 15.18 -2.96
CA GLY A 154 9.75 16.52 -3.49
C GLY A 154 8.83 16.50 -4.71
N MET A 155 9.08 15.63 -5.68
CA MET A 155 8.20 15.46 -6.86
C MET A 155 6.78 15.05 -6.45
N ALA A 156 6.63 14.19 -5.44
CA ALA A 156 5.32 13.80 -4.93
C ALA A 156 4.60 14.98 -4.23
N ALA A 157 5.33 15.82 -3.49
CA ALA A 157 4.80 17.03 -2.88
C ALA A 157 4.29 18.03 -3.93
N GLU A 158 5.12 18.33 -4.95
CA GLU A 158 4.76 19.22 -6.07
C GLU A 158 3.53 18.72 -6.83
N ALA A 159 3.36 17.42 -6.95
CA ALA A 159 2.20 16.79 -7.60
C ALA A 159 0.97 16.64 -6.69
N ASP A 160 1.00 17.14 -5.45
CA ASP A 160 -0.02 16.92 -4.42
C ASP A 160 -0.38 15.43 -4.24
N LEU A 161 0.62 14.56 -4.33
CA LEU A 161 0.46 13.10 -4.32
C LEU A 161 0.76 12.54 -2.92
N PRO A 162 -0.17 11.84 -2.25
CA PRO A 162 0.11 11.21 -0.97
C PRO A 162 1.12 10.07 -1.12
N VAL A 163 2.06 9.98 -0.18
CA VAL A 163 3.09 8.95 -0.15
C VAL A 163 2.88 8.04 1.06
N LEU A 164 2.62 6.76 0.82
CA LEU A 164 2.53 5.74 1.85
C LEU A 164 3.89 5.06 2.02
N ILE A 165 4.52 5.27 3.17
CA ILE A 165 5.82 4.69 3.52
C ILE A 165 5.60 3.53 4.49
N HIS A 166 6.25 2.38 4.21
CA HIS A 166 6.31 1.29 5.18
C HIS A 166 7.15 1.73 6.40
N ALA A 167 6.54 1.73 7.57
CA ALA A 167 7.14 2.20 8.82
C ALA A 167 7.02 1.17 9.96
N GLY A 168 6.82 -0.11 9.62
CA GLY A 168 6.56 -1.18 10.59
C GLY A 168 7.75 -1.61 11.44
N PHE A 169 8.97 -1.19 11.09
CA PHE A 169 10.20 -1.57 11.80
C PHE A 169 11.17 -0.40 11.89
N ALA A 170 11.87 -0.28 13.03
CA ALA A 170 12.98 0.65 13.23
C ALA A 170 12.66 2.14 12.91
N MET A 171 11.84 2.73 13.74
CA MET A 171 11.39 4.12 13.71
C MET A 171 12.46 5.17 13.46
N ARG A 172 13.62 5.06 14.12
CA ARG A 172 14.70 6.01 13.92
C ARG A 172 15.17 6.10 12.49
N ARG A 173 15.02 5.00 11.72
CA ARG A 173 15.31 4.94 10.28
C ARG A 173 14.20 5.50 9.39
N VAL A 174 13.05 5.82 9.94
CA VAL A 174 11.94 6.35 9.16
C VAL A 174 11.68 7.82 9.45
N VAL A 175 11.54 8.20 10.71
CA VAL A 175 11.12 9.56 11.08
C VAL A 175 12.29 10.54 11.03
N GLU A 176 13.41 10.21 11.68
CA GLU A 176 14.56 11.13 11.72
C GLU A 176 15.07 11.52 10.32
N PRO A 177 15.24 10.57 9.36
CA PRO A 177 15.65 10.90 7.99
C PRO A 177 14.61 11.72 7.21
N LEU A 178 13.32 11.64 7.55
CA LEU A 178 12.27 12.40 6.87
C LEU A 178 12.15 13.85 7.34
N ILE A 179 12.66 14.21 8.51
CA ILE A 179 12.49 15.56 9.07
C ILE A 179 12.97 16.64 8.10
N PRO A 180 14.18 16.59 7.53
CA PRO A 180 14.64 17.63 6.60
C PRO A 180 13.74 17.75 5.35
N THR A 181 13.25 16.63 4.84
CA THR A 181 12.37 16.62 3.67
C THR A 181 11.00 17.22 4.00
N ILE A 182 10.44 16.93 5.17
CA ILE A 182 9.16 17.49 5.64
C ILE A 182 9.30 19.01 5.87
N GLU A 183 10.44 19.45 6.43
CA GLU A 183 10.71 20.87 6.64
C GLU A 183 10.87 21.63 5.30
N ALA A 184 11.47 20.99 4.29
CA ALA A 184 11.61 21.57 2.95
C ALA A 184 10.30 21.55 2.13
N HIS A 185 9.43 20.57 2.39
CA HIS A 185 8.17 20.33 1.69
C HIS A 185 7.01 20.17 2.70
N PRO A 186 6.56 21.24 3.36
CA PRO A 186 5.50 21.18 4.36
C PRO A 186 4.14 20.74 3.79
N GLU A 187 3.95 20.81 2.48
CA GLU A 187 2.79 20.30 1.75
C GLU A 187 2.82 18.78 1.52
N LEU A 188 3.95 18.10 1.77
CA LEU A 188 4.11 16.67 1.57
C LEU A 188 3.12 15.87 2.44
N ARG A 189 2.27 15.10 1.80
CA ARG A 189 1.28 14.24 2.47
C ARG A 189 1.83 12.84 2.72
N LEU A 190 2.20 12.54 3.96
CA LEU A 190 2.76 11.25 4.35
C LEU A 190 1.73 10.38 5.08
N ILE A 191 1.70 9.12 4.71
CA ILE A 191 0.98 8.06 5.40
C ILE A 191 2.02 7.07 5.92
N LEU A 192 2.18 6.98 7.23
CA LEU A 192 3.10 6.04 7.86
C LEU A 192 2.38 4.70 8.07
N GLY A 193 2.73 3.71 7.25
CA GLY A 193 2.19 2.36 7.34
C GLY A 193 2.48 1.73 8.70
N HIS A 194 1.57 0.84 9.17
CA HIS A 194 1.66 0.15 10.45
C HIS A 194 1.71 1.09 11.67
N SER A 195 1.10 2.29 11.54
CA SER A 195 1.04 3.32 12.60
C SER A 195 2.42 3.73 13.10
N ALA A 196 3.46 3.54 12.30
CA ALA A 196 4.87 3.79 12.61
C ALA A 196 5.31 3.21 13.97
N MET A 197 4.63 2.21 14.48
CA MET A 197 4.70 1.64 15.83
C MET A 197 4.48 2.67 16.97
N ILE A 198 4.00 2.21 18.11
CA ILE A 198 3.57 3.05 19.25
C ILE A 198 4.66 4.02 19.76
N GLU A 199 5.93 3.66 19.64
CA GLU A 199 7.08 4.49 20.03
C GLU A 199 7.13 5.86 19.34
N VAL A 200 6.54 5.99 18.14
CA VAL A 200 6.45 7.27 17.42
C VAL A 200 5.47 8.20 18.07
N LEU A 201 4.31 7.65 18.45
CA LEU A 201 3.27 8.45 19.08
C LEU A 201 3.75 9.01 20.42
N GLU A 202 4.60 8.29 21.15
CA GLU A 202 5.20 8.76 22.39
C GLU A 202 6.25 9.85 22.16
N GLN A 203 7.10 9.71 21.14
CA GLN A 203 8.08 10.74 20.80
C GLN A 203 7.43 11.99 20.17
N ALA A 204 6.39 11.84 19.37
CA ALA A 204 5.64 12.95 18.81
C ALA A 204 4.86 13.75 19.89
N LYS A 205 4.46 13.12 20.99
CA LYS A 205 3.83 13.78 22.14
C LYS A 205 4.83 14.53 23.04
N ALA A 206 6.12 14.21 22.93
CA ALA A 206 7.18 14.82 23.75
C ALA A 206 7.79 16.09 23.11
N ARG A 207 7.36 16.46 21.91
CA ARG A 207 7.71 17.71 21.21
C ARG A 207 6.50 18.63 21.09
#